data_91e44fd8f1396f0a889a9f3ef61b98b0
#
_entry.id   91e44fd8f1396f0a889a9f3ef61b98b0
#
_cell.length_a   1.000
_cell.length_b   1.000
_cell.length_c   1.000
_cell.angle_alpha   90.00
_cell.angle_beta   90.00
_cell.angle_gamma   90.00
#
_symmetry.space_group_name_H-M   'P 1'
#
loop_
_entity.id
_entity.type
_entity.pdbx_description
1 polymer ?
#
loop_
_entity_poly.entity_id
_entity_poly.type
_entity_poly.pdbx_seq_one_letter_code
_entity_poly.pdbx_strand_id
1 'polypeptide(L)'
;MTFSQSVETCFSKYATFSGRASRSEYWWFCLALFIFYFLAGLIDGALGTSVVSIIVLVALFLPSYAVAVRRMHDTNHSGWWVLVPFVNLIFALISGDEGWNDYGSKPE
;
A
#
# COMPACT_ATOMS: atom_id res chain seq x y z
N MET A 1 -2.20 2.40 13.83
CA MET A 1 -2.26 3.56 12.90
C MET A 1 -3.71 3.77 12.50
N THR A 2 -4.17 5.01 12.46
CA THR A 2 -5.53 5.34 12.01
C THR A 2 -5.57 5.43 10.48
N PHE A 3 -6.79 5.51 9.92
CA PHE A 3 -6.97 5.69 8.48
C PHE A 3 -6.24 6.96 7.98
N SER A 4 -6.44 8.09 8.65
CA SER A 4 -5.78 9.34 8.26
C SER A 4 -4.27 9.24 8.30
N GLN A 5 -3.72 8.67 9.38
CA GLN A 5 -2.29 8.49 9.53
C GLN A 5 -1.71 7.60 8.43
N SER A 6 -2.43 6.52 8.08
CA SER A 6 -2.00 5.61 7.03
C SER A 6 -1.93 6.31 5.68
N VAL A 7 -2.97 7.05 5.32
CA VAL A 7 -3.03 7.78 4.05
C VAL A 7 -1.92 8.84 3.98
N GLU A 8 -1.75 9.62 5.05
CA GLU A 8 -0.67 10.62 5.11
C GLU A 8 0.70 9.99 4.96
N THR A 9 0.94 8.88 5.68
CA THR A 9 2.23 8.19 5.62
C THR A 9 2.50 7.63 4.23
N CYS A 10 1.50 7.00 3.61
CA CYS A 10 1.67 6.45 2.27
C CYS A 10 1.93 7.53 1.22
N PHE A 11 1.31 8.69 1.34
CA PHE A 11 1.59 9.78 0.42
C PHE A 11 2.90 10.50 0.72
N SER A 12 3.30 10.63 1.98
CA SER A 12 4.61 11.21 2.32
C SER A 12 5.76 10.29 1.88
N LYS A 13 5.51 8.98 1.86
CA LYS A 13 6.47 7.97 1.39
C LYS A 13 6.09 7.46 0.00
N TYR A 14 5.64 8.33 -0.87
CA TYR A 14 5.04 8.02 -2.16
C TYR A 14 5.86 7.03 -2.99
N ALA A 15 7.18 7.19 -3.01
CA ALA A 15 8.09 6.31 -3.75
C ALA A 15 9.20 5.78 -2.83
N THR A 16 8.90 5.56 -1.55
CA THR A 16 9.87 5.05 -0.58
C THR A 16 9.71 3.55 -0.45
N PHE A 17 10.72 2.81 -0.92
CA PHE A 17 10.74 1.35 -0.91
C PHE A 17 11.57 0.78 0.23
N SER A 18 12.23 1.61 1.02
CA SER A 18 13.00 1.19 2.19
C SER A 18 12.15 1.30 3.46
N GLY A 19 12.54 0.58 4.51
CA GLY A 19 11.82 0.58 5.78
C GLY A 19 10.71 -0.45 5.82
N ARG A 20 9.82 -0.31 6.80
CA ARG A 20 8.78 -1.29 7.09
C ARG A 20 7.41 -0.61 7.15
N ALA A 21 6.36 -1.33 6.79
CA ALA A 21 4.98 -0.88 6.95
C ALA A 21 4.21 -1.86 7.82
N SER A 22 3.42 -1.35 8.76
CA SER A 22 2.57 -2.17 9.62
C SER A 22 1.37 -2.70 8.84
N ARG A 23 0.68 -3.71 9.44
CA ARG A 23 -0.57 -4.21 8.85
C ARG A 23 -1.61 -3.11 8.75
N SER A 24 -1.75 -2.26 9.77
CA SER A 24 -2.73 -1.18 9.75
C SER A 24 -2.42 -0.15 8.67
N GLU A 25 -1.16 0.20 8.44
CA GLU A 25 -0.79 1.09 7.34
C GLU A 25 -1.19 0.51 5.99
N TYR A 26 -0.88 -0.75 5.76
CA TYR A 26 -1.19 -1.43 4.49
C TYR A 26 -2.69 -1.51 4.24
N TRP A 27 -3.45 -2.02 5.22
CA TRP A 27 -4.88 -2.28 5.02
C TRP A 27 -5.72 -1.02 5.00
N TRP A 28 -5.38 0.01 5.80
CA TRP A 28 -6.07 1.29 5.71
C TRP A 28 -5.83 1.95 4.35
N PHE A 29 -4.61 1.81 3.82
CA PHE A 29 -4.33 2.34 2.48
C PHE A 29 -5.07 1.55 1.40
N CYS A 30 -5.24 0.25 1.55
CA CYS A 30 -6.06 -0.55 0.64
C CYS A 30 -7.51 -0.04 0.62
N LEU A 31 -8.06 0.32 1.78
CA LEU A 31 -9.39 0.92 1.85
C LEU A 31 -9.43 2.27 1.12
N ALA A 32 -8.41 3.10 1.30
CA ALA A 32 -8.31 4.37 0.60
C ALA A 32 -8.26 4.17 -0.92
N LEU A 33 -7.49 3.19 -1.39
CA LEU A 33 -7.42 2.86 -2.82
C LEU A 33 -8.79 2.43 -3.35
N PHE A 34 -9.52 1.61 -2.61
CA PHE A 34 -10.87 1.19 -2.99
C PHE A 34 -11.77 2.41 -3.16
N ILE A 35 -11.73 3.35 -2.21
CA ILE A 35 -12.54 4.57 -2.27
C ILE A 35 -12.17 5.40 -3.50
N PHE A 36 -10.88 5.62 -3.74
CA PHE A 36 -10.41 6.41 -4.90
C PHE A 36 -10.85 5.78 -6.23
N TYR A 37 -10.67 4.45 -6.37
CA TYR A 37 -11.06 3.77 -7.61
C TYR A 37 -12.57 3.74 -7.79
N PHE A 38 -13.33 3.59 -6.72
CA PHE A 38 -14.79 3.62 -6.78
C PHE A 38 -15.31 4.99 -7.24
N LEU A 39 -14.77 6.07 -6.65
CA LEU A 39 -15.16 7.43 -7.04
C LEU A 39 -14.74 7.74 -8.48
N ALA A 40 -13.56 7.32 -8.89
CA ALA A 40 -13.11 7.49 -10.26
C ALA A 40 -14.01 6.77 -11.25
N GLY A 41 -14.45 5.54 -10.90
CA GLY A 41 -15.38 4.78 -11.72
C GLY A 41 -16.76 5.44 -11.84
N LEU A 42 -17.26 6.04 -10.76
CA LEU A 42 -18.52 6.78 -10.79
C LEU A 42 -18.43 8.01 -11.72
N ILE A 43 -17.33 8.75 -11.63
CA ILE A 43 -17.11 9.93 -12.47
C ILE A 43 -17.02 9.50 -13.94
N ASP A 44 -16.23 8.48 -14.24
CA ASP A 44 -16.08 7.96 -15.60
C ASP A 44 -17.39 7.45 -16.17
N GLY A 45 -18.19 6.75 -15.36
CA GLY A 45 -19.50 6.28 -15.76
C GLY A 45 -20.45 7.41 -16.10
N ALA A 46 -20.42 8.50 -15.32
CA ALA A 46 -21.25 9.67 -15.56
C ALA A 46 -20.83 10.43 -16.83
N LEU A 47 -19.52 10.46 -17.13
CA LEU A 47 -18.97 11.19 -18.27
C LEU A 47 -18.82 10.34 -19.54
N GLY A 48 -19.05 9.03 -19.45
CA GLY A 48 -18.90 8.11 -20.57
C GLY A 48 -17.45 7.95 -21.03
N THR A 49 -16.51 8.00 -20.09
CA THR A 49 -15.06 7.92 -20.37
C THR A 49 -14.40 6.95 -19.38
N SER A 50 -13.13 6.63 -19.61
CA SER A 50 -12.28 5.88 -18.67
C SER A 50 -11.04 6.67 -18.24
N VAL A 51 -10.97 7.96 -18.59
CA VAL A 51 -9.78 8.77 -18.39
C VAL A 51 -9.46 8.97 -16.91
N VAL A 52 -10.47 9.25 -16.08
CA VAL A 52 -10.25 9.52 -14.65
C VAL A 52 -9.72 8.27 -13.95
N SER A 53 -10.29 7.10 -14.24
CA SER A 53 -9.82 5.84 -13.67
C SER A 53 -8.37 5.54 -14.06
N ILE A 54 -7.98 5.80 -15.30
CA ILE A 54 -6.61 5.60 -15.77
C ILE A 54 -5.66 6.56 -15.05
N ILE A 55 -6.02 7.82 -14.90
CA ILE A 55 -5.19 8.81 -14.19
C ILE A 55 -5.00 8.38 -12.73
N VAL A 56 -6.06 7.96 -12.05
CA VAL A 56 -5.99 7.51 -10.66
C VAL A 56 -5.11 6.26 -10.54
N LEU A 57 -5.26 5.30 -11.45
CA LEU A 57 -4.45 4.09 -11.45
C LEU A 57 -2.95 4.43 -11.57
N VAL A 58 -2.58 5.28 -12.51
CA VAL A 58 -1.19 5.68 -12.73
C VAL A 58 -0.65 6.46 -11.52
N ALA A 59 -1.44 7.41 -11.00
CA ALA A 59 -1.01 8.25 -9.89
C ALA A 59 -0.81 7.46 -8.60
N LEU A 60 -1.62 6.44 -8.36
CA LEU A 60 -1.56 5.65 -7.12
C LEU A 60 -0.70 4.39 -7.23
N PHE A 61 -0.15 4.10 -8.41
CA PHE A 61 0.67 2.90 -8.60
C PHE A 61 1.89 2.89 -7.69
N LEU A 62 2.68 3.98 -7.67
CA LEU A 62 3.90 4.06 -6.88
C LEU A 62 3.65 3.94 -5.37
N PRO A 63 2.73 4.71 -4.76
CA PRO A 63 2.49 4.57 -3.32
C PRO A 63 1.92 3.20 -2.96
N SER A 64 1.12 2.59 -3.83
CA SER A 64 0.59 1.23 -3.62
C SER A 64 1.72 0.21 -3.60
N TYR A 65 2.61 0.27 -4.58
CA TYR A 65 3.75 -0.63 -4.67
C TYR A 65 4.72 -0.41 -3.51
N ALA A 66 4.96 0.86 -3.16
CA ALA A 66 5.88 1.22 -2.08
C ALA A 66 5.40 0.67 -0.73
N VAL A 67 4.12 0.81 -0.39
CA VAL A 67 3.59 0.29 0.88
C VAL A 67 3.59 -1.25 0.88
N ALA A 68 3.34 -1.88 -0.26
CA ALA A 68 3.39 -3.34 -0.37
C ALA A 68 4.82 -3.86 -0.14
N VAL A 69 5.83 -3.22 -0.73
CA VAL A 69 7.24 -3.57 -0.51
C VAL A 69 7.62 -3.37 0.96
N ARG A 70 7.24 -2.23 1.55
CA ARG A 70 7.50 -1.98 2.97
C ARG A 70 6.79 -2.98 3.87
N ARG A 71 5.63 -3.47 3.46
CA ARG A 71 4.91 -4.52 4.20
C ARG A 71 5.66 -5.86 4.16
N MET A 72 6.23 -6.21 3.02
CA MET A 72 7.10 -7.40 2.93
C MET A 72 8.31 -7.25 3.87
N HIS A 73 8.90 -6.06 3.93
CA HIS A 73 10.02 -5.77 4.83
C HIS A 73 9.63 -5.93 6.30
N ASP A 74 8.38 -5.63 6.67
CA ASP A 74 7.93 -5.77 8.04
C ASP A 74 7.94 -7.23 8.52
N THR A 75 7.78 -8.18 7.60
CA THR A 75 7.90 -9.61 7.88
C THR A 75 9.29 -10.16 7.58
N ASN A 76 10.28 -9.27 7.40
CA ASN A 76 11.68 -9.59 7.10
C ASN A 76 11.85 -10.35 5.78
N HIS A 77 11.05 -10.00 4.78
CA HIS A 77 11.14 -10.54 3.43
C HIS A 77 11.50 -9.44 2.44
N SER A 78 12.23 -9.79 1.39
CA SER A 78 12.60 -8.84 0.36
C SER A 78 11.36 -8.36 -0.40
N GLY A 79 11.43 -7.14 -0.96
CA GLY A 79 10.31 -6.56 -1.72
C GLY A 79 9.92 -7.37 -2.95
N TRP A 80 10.80 -8.22 -3.45
CA TRP A 80 10.49 -9.08 -4.60
C TRP A 80 9.36 -10.08 -4.33
N TRP A 81 9.09 -10.39 -3.05
CA TRP A 81 7.96 -11.26 -2.68
C TRP A 81 6.61 -10.67 -3.08
N VAL A 82 6.53 -9.37 -3.33
CA VAL A 82 5.30 -8.73 -3.84
C VAL A 82 4.86 -9.33 -5.18
N LEU A 83 5.82 -9.83 -5.97
CA LEU A 83 5.54 -10.41 -7.28
C LEU A 83 5.00 -11.84 -7.23
N VAL A 84 5.00 -12.47 -6.05
CA VAL A 84 4.51 -13.85 -5.88
C VAL A 84 3.04 -13.78 -5.47
N PRO A 85 2.09 -14.22 -6.34
CA PRO A 85 0.67 -14.16 -6.02
C PRO A 85 0.34 -15.06 -4.82
N PHE A 86 -0.65 -14.67 -4.03
CA PHE A 86 -1.11 -15.32 -2.80
C PHE A 86 -0.11 -15.26 -1.64
N VAL A 87 1.19 -15.45 -1.86
CA VAL A 87 2.21 -15.36 -0.82
C VAL A 87 2.30 -13.94 -0.28
N ASN A 88 2.28 -12.94 -1.16
CA ASN A 88 2.27 -11.55 -0.73
C ASN A 88 1.02 -11.20 0.11
N LEU A 89 -0.12 -11.79 -0.20
CA LEU A 89 -1.34 -11.62 0.58
C LEU A 89 -1.18 -12.20 1.98
N ILE A 90 -0.58 -13.37 2.12
CA ILE A 90 -0.29 -13.99 3.41
C ILE A 90 0.60 -13.07 4.24
N PHE A 91 1.69 -12.55 3.68
CA PHE A 91 2.59 -11.63 4.37
C PHE A 91 1.90 -10.33 4.77
N ALA A 92 0.89 -9.90 4.02
CA ALA A 92 0.13 -8.71 4.36
C ALA A 92 -0.80 -8.94 5.56
N LEU A 93 -1.20 -10.18 5.81
CA LEU A 93 -2.14 -10.54 6.89
C LEU A 93 -1.45 -10.87 8.20
N ILE A 94 -0.24 -11.44 8.16
CA ILE A 94 0.46 -11.85 9.39
C ILE A 94 1.09 -10.66 10.09
N SER A 95 1.37 -10.82 11.39
CA SER A 95 2.08 -9.80 12.16
C SER A 95 3.51 -9.66 11.66
N GLY A 96 4.02 -8.42 11.66
CA GLY A 96 5.42 -8.17 11.37
C GLY A 96 6.32 -8.59 12.52
N ASP A 97 7.63 -8.54 12.28
CA ASP A 97 8.63 -8.88 13.28
C ASP A 97 8.61 -7.87 14.43
N GLU A 98 8.79 -8.37 15.65
CA GLU A 98 8.97 -7.53 16.82
C GLU A 98 10.38 -6.91 16.80
N GLY A 99 10.46 -5.62 17.15
CA GLY A 99 11.75 -4.92 17.20
C GLY A 99 12.40 -4.73 15.84
N TRP A 100 13.72 -4.71 15.83
CA TRP A 100 14.50 -4.51 14.60
C TRP A 100 14.60 -5.79 13.79
N ASN A 101 14.61 -5.65 12.47
CA ASN A 101 14.96 -6.72 11.55
C ASN A 101 15.88 -6.16 10.46
N ASP A 102 16.15 -6.94 9.40
CA ASP A 102 17.06 -6.53 8.33
C ASP A 102 16.64 -5.22 7.63
N TYR A 103 15.42 -4.77 7.80
CA TYR A 103 14.85 -3.59 7.12
C TYR A 103 14.57 -2.41 8.06
N GLY A 104 14.93 -2.52 9.32
CA GLY A 104 14.85 -1.42 10.25
C GLY A 104 14.04 -1.71 11.51
N SER A 105 13.63 -0.65 12.22
CA SER A 105 12.85 -0.75 13.44
C SER A 105 11.39 -1.05 13.13
N LYS A 106 10.69 -1.62 14.12
CA LYS A 106 9.27 -1.91 13.99
C LYS A 106 8.48 -0.63 13.75
N PRO A 107 7.59 -0.58 12.73
CA PRO A 107 6.70 0.56 12.54
C PRO A 107 5.61 0.59 13.62
N GLU A 108 5.02 1.74 13.79
CA GLU A 108 3.91 1.93 14.73
C GLU A 108 2.65 1.18 14.34
#